data_8907b1bfd1801cc6f32ef8564dc495d0
#
_entry.id   8907b1bfd1801cc6f32ef8564dc495d0
#
_cell.length_a   1.000
_cell.length_b   1.000
_cell.length_c   1.000
_cell.angle_alpha   90.00
_cell.angle_beta   90.00
_cell.angle_gamma   90.00
#
_symmetry.space_group_name_H-M   'P 1'
#
loop_
_entity.id
_entity.type
_entity.pdbx_description
1 polymer ?
#
loop_
_entity_poly.entity_id
_entity_poly.type
_entity_poly.pdbx_seq_one_letter_code
_entity_poly.pdbx_strand_id
1 'polypeptide(L)'
;MVRAFSYSLVKYSGVVALFLCLASAQDTSMGGMQMDEHGAVMQLPSSHAGSGTAWEPASVPEHSWMLMRGGWELMAHGVIFADYNQQGGPRGGGAKAESVNVGMLMEQHSLGHGTILFRQMLSAESLTSPHPGFPELFQTGETYHGQGLVDHQHPHNVFGELSALYLLPLSTKISWELYGGPSAEPALGPVTYIHRTSASELPLAPLGHHLQDSTHTSFGVVTTGFVIERVKLEASAFNGREPNEERWSIQFAPLDSWSGRASVAPARDWTAQYSVGRLEHPEALEPGSQSRQTASVEYDHPLAAGNWATSLVWGRVHKIATGANLNGYLMESTLNFLQRDYAFTRLELVDKDELFPQAALHPAYRIGAYTFGGVRDLVQNRAWLLGLGADLTFYSKPAVLDAAYGNHPVSFQIFLRMRPGRAKEHLQ
;
A
#
# COMPACT_ATOMS: atom_id res chain seq x y z
N MET A 1 -16.87 18.13 28.97
CA MET A 1 -16.66 16.70 28.65
C MET A 1 -17.75 16.14 27.70
N VAL A 2 -19.02 16.44 27.83
CA VAL A 2 -20.11 15.87 27.00
C VAL A 2 -20.09 16.34 25.54
N ARG A 3 -19.62 17.56 25.20
CA ARG A 3 -19.57 18.05 23.81
C ARG A 3 -18.44 17.43 22.96
N ALA A 4 -17.35 16.96 23.57
CA ALA A 4 -16.26 16.31 22.85
C ALA A 4 -16.61 14.87 22.40
N PHE A 5 -17.46 14.19 23.19
CA PHE A 5 -17.90 12.82 22.88
C PHE A 5 -18.88 12.75 21.69
N SER A 6 -19.74 13.78 21.52
CA SER A 6 -20.71 13.82 20.41
C SER A 6 -20.04 14.09 19.05
N TYR A 7 -18.96 14.87 19.01
CA TYR A 7 -18.23 15.13 17.76
C TYR A 7 -17.41 13.92 17.28
N SER A 8 -16.94 13.07 18.20
CA SER A 8 -16.21 11.85 17.86
C SER A 8 -17.11 10.81 17.19
N LEU A 9 -18.32 10.59 17.71
CA LEU A 9 -19.23 9.56 17.17
C LEU A 9 -19.73 9.86 15.75
N VAL A 10 -19.94 11.14 15.41
CA VAL A 10 -20.39 11.55 14.07
C VAL A 10 -19.28 11.36 13.01
N LYS A 11 -18.01 11.49 13.40
CA LYS A 11 -16.88 11.27 12.49
C LYS A 11 -16.71 9.81 12.04
N TYR A 12 -17.07 8.85 12.89
CA TYR A 12 -16.94 7.42 12.57
C TYR A 12 -18.15 6.84 11.79
N SER A 13 -19.29 7.52 11.80
CA SER A 13 -20.52 7.03 11.16
C SER A 13 -20.47 7.04 9.63
N GLY A 14 -19.71 7.95 9.01
CA GLY A 14 -19.63 8.10 7.56
C GLY A 14 -18.87 6.97 6.85
N VAL A 15 -17.76 6.52 7.42
CA VAL A 15 -16.92 5.47 6.83
C VAL A 15 -17.59 4.09 6.97
N VAL A 16 -18.22 3.84 8.10
CA VAL A 16 -19.01 2.61 8.34
C VAL A 16 -20.24 2.55 7.41
N ALA A 17 -20.87 3.69 7.08
CA ALA A 17 -22.01 3.73 6.19
C ALA A 17 -21.66 3.39 4.73
N LEU A 18 -20.47 3.78 4.23
CA LEU A 18 -20.03 3.43 2.88
C LEU A 18 -19.84 1.92 2.72
N PHE A 19 -19.27 1.25 3.73
CA PHE A 19 -19.07 -0.20 3.72
C PHE A 19 -20.35 -0.99 3.97
N LEU A 20 -21.30 -0.47 4.76
CA LEU A 20 -22.59 -1.13 5.05
C LEU A 20 -23.56 -1.15 3.86
N CYS A 21 -23.54 -0.13 3.00
CA CYS A 21 -24.38 -0.10 1.80
C CYS A 21 -24.00 -1.15 0.75
N LEU A 22 -22.74 -1.60 0.71
CA LEU A 22 -22.24 -2.59 -0.25
C LEU A 22 -22.52 -4.04 0.21
N ALA A 23 -22.62 -4.28 1.52
CA ALA A 23 -22.82 -5.63 2.08
C ALA A 23 -24.22 -6.22 1.81
N SER A 24 -25.21 -5.41 1.43
CA SER A 24 -26.60 -5.87 1.17
C SER A 24 -26.85 -6.37 -0.28
N ALA A 25 -25.83 -6.36 -1.14
CA ALA A 25 -25.99 -6.67 -2.58
C ALA A 25 -25.66 -8.13 -2.96
N GLN A 26 -25.48 -9.04 -2.01
CA GLN A 26 -25.01 -10.41 -2.27
C GLN A 26 -26.16 -11.43 -2.51
N ASP A 27 -26.86 -11.33 -3.63
CA ASP A 27 -27.65 -12.49 -4.08
C ASP A 27 -27.84 -12.47 -5.60
N THR A 28 -26.87 -12.97 -6.35
CA THR A 28 -27.11 -13.52 -7.71
C THR A 28 -26.03 -14.55 -8.05
N SER A 29 -26.49 -15.73 -8.46
CA SER A 29 -25.67 -16.84 -8.90
C SER A 29 -24.79 -16.49 -10.10
N MET A 30 -23.49 -16.62 -9.95
CA MET A 30 -22.50 -16.48 -11.03
C MET A 30 -22.48 -17.73 -11.89
N GLY A 31 -22.80 -17.59 -13.18
CA GLY A 31 -22.47 -18.61 -14.19
C GLY A 31 -20.96 -18.65 -14.40
N GLY A 32 -20.38 -19.88 -14.34
CA GLY A 32 -18.95 -20.08 -14.36
C GLY A 32 -18.24 -19.47 -15.56
N MET A 33 -17.25 -18.62 -15.30
CA MET A 33 -16.20 -18.30 -16.25
C MET A 33 -15.08 -19.34 -16.08
N GLN A 34 -14.81 -20.08 -17.16
CA GLN A 34 -13.64 -20.94 -17.24
C GLN A 34 -12.38 -20.04 -17.31
N MET A 35 -11.54 -20.11 -16.33
CA MET A 35 -10.22 -19.49 -16.36
C MET A 35 -9.25 -20.40 -17.13
N ASP A 36 -8.83 -20.00 -18.30
CA ASP A 36 -7.75 -20.65 -19.04
C ASP A 36 -6.41 -20.24 -18.40
N GLU A 37 -5.57 -21.22 -17.99
CA GLU A 37 -4.30 -20.95 -17.28
C GLU A 37 -3.33 -20.02 -18.05
N HIS A 38 -3.52 -19.84 -19.35
CA HIS A 38 -2.72 -18.94 -20.18
C HIS A 38 -3.40 -17.59 -20.47
N GLY A 39 -4.69 -17.45 -20.21
CA GLY A 39 -5.46 -16.22 -20.43
C GLY A 39 -5.45 -15.24 -19.26
N ALA A 40 -5.13 -15.70 -18.05
CA ALA A 40 -5.29 -14.95 -16.81
C ALA A 40 -4.46 -13.65 -16.75
N VAL A 41 -3.28 -13.62 -17.36
CA VAL A 41 -2.41 -12.42 -17.41
C VAL A 41 -2.94 -11.36 -18.39
N MET A 42 -3.86 -11.72 -19.27
CA MET A 42 -4.40 -10.90 -20.35
C MET A 42 -5.78 -10.32 -20.03
N GLN A 43 -6.36 -10.64 -18.90
CA GLN A 43 -7.70 -10.19 -18.48
C GLN A 43 -7.62 -9.15 -17.36
N LEU A 44 -8.65 -8.32 -17.22
CA LEU A 44 -8.82 -7.39 -16.11
C LEU A 44 -9.98 -7.84 -15.20
N PRO A 45 -9.81 -7.73 -13.87
CA PRO A 45 -8.51 -7.60 -13.22
C PRO A 45 -7.63 -8.79 -13.57
N SER A 46 -6.38 -8.53 -13.93
CA SER A 46 -5.43 -9.62 -14.16
C SER A 46 -5.30 -10.44 -12.86
N SER A 47 -5.08 -11.76 -12.96
CA SER A 47 -4.74 -12.58 -11.80
C SER A 47 -3.46 -12.13 -11.06
N HIS A 48 -2.69 -11.22 -11.68
CA HIS A 48 -1.52 -10.59 -11.09
C HIS A 48 -1.75 -9.11 -10.71
N ALA A 49 -2.97 -8.59 -10.80
CA ALA A 49 -3.23 -7.18 -10.50
C ALA A 49 -3.07 -6.88 -9.00
N GLY A 50 -2.07 -6.07 -8.68
CA GLY A 50 -1.84 -5.50 -7.36
C GLY A 50 -2.30 -4.03 -7.29
N SER A 51 -1.43 -3.12 -6.83
CA SER A 51 -1.71 -1.68 -6.82
C SER A 51 -1.32 -1.03 -8.15
N GLY A 52 -2.05 0.01 -8.57
CA GLY A 52 -1.80 0.69 -9.84
C GLY A 52 -1.73 -0.30 -11.00
N THR A 53 -0.59 -0.38 -11.66
CA THR A 53 -0.28 -1.40 -12.67
C THR A 53 0.73 -2.45 -12.17
N ALA A 54 1.14 -2.42 -10.88
CA ALA A 54 2.07 -3.40 -10.32
C ALA A 54 1.48 -4.80 -10.28
N TRP A 55 2.33 -5.81 -10.42
CA TRP A 55 1.94 -7.20 -10.38
C TRP A 55 2.27 -7.85 -9.04
N GLU A 56 1.32 -8.63 -8.52
CA GLU A 56 1.50 -9.55 -7.40
C GLU A 56 1.32 -11.02 -7.86
N PRO A 57 1.69 -12.04 -7.05
CA PRO A 57 1.41 -13.44 -7.37
C PRO A 57 -0.08 -13.72 -7.62
N ALA A 58 -0.40 -14.51 -8.65
CA ALA A 58 -1.79 -14.86 -8.97
C ALA A 58 -2.45 -15.81 -7.98
N SER A 59 -1.70 -16.30 -6.99
CA SER A 59 -2.16 -17.18 -5.91
C SER A 59 -2.63 -16.44 -4.66
N VAL A 60 -2.50 -15.10 -4.61
CA VAL A 60 -2.94 -14.28 -3.46
C VAL A 60 -4.43 -14.47 -3.18
N PRO A 61 -4.82 -14.57 -1.90
CA PRO A 61 -6.23 -14.70 -1.53
C PRO A 61 -6.96 -13.37 -1.72
N GLU A 62 -8.10 -13.43 -2.38
CA GLU A 62 -8.92 -12.25 -2.63
C GLU A 62 -9.94 -12.03 -1.51
N HIS A 63 -9.92 -10.82 -0.93
CA HIS A 63 -10.86 -10.35 0.08
C HIS A 63 -11.70 -9.21 -0.49
N SER A 64 -12.83 -9.56 -1.13
CA SER A 64 -13.66 -8.60 -1.84
C SER A 64 -15.14 -8.98 -1.82
N TRP A 65 -15.98 -8.00 -2.08
CA TRP A 65 -17.36 -8.20 -2.50
C TRP A 65 -17.45 -7.97 -4.00
N MET A 66 -18.11 -8.89 -4.70
CA MET A 66 -18.28 -8.83 -6.14
C MET A 66 -19.75 -8.81 -6.53
N LEU A 67 -20.10 -8.01 -7.53
CA LEU A 67 -21.44 -7.91 -8.10
C LEU A 67 -21.37 -7.77 -9.62
N MET A 68 -22.11 -8.63 -10.34
CA MET A 68 -22.30 -8.51 -11.79
C MET A 68 -23.62 -7.80 -12.06
N ARG A 69 -23.60 -6.69 -12.80
CA ARG A 69 -24.82 -5.94 -13.15
C ARG A 69 -24.72 -5.27 -14.51
N GLY A 70 -25.58 -5.64 -15.44
CA GLY A 70 -25.68 -4.98 -16.76
C GLY A 70 -24.39 -5.07 -17.60
N GLY A 71 -23.63 -6.16 -17.48
CA GLY A 71 -22.36 -6.34 -18.16
C GLY A 71 -21.16 -5.68 -17.45
N TRP A 72 -21.40 -4.99 -16.33
CA TRP A 72 -20.36 -4.48 -15.43
C TRP A 72 -20.03 -5.51 -14.36
N GLU A 73 -18.77 -5.66 -14.10
CA GLU A 73 -18.24 -6.34 -12.93
C GLU A 73 -17.81 -5.28 -11.90
N LEU A 74 -18.41 -5.32 -10.72
CA LEU A 74 -18.15 -4.41 -9.63
C LEU A 74 -17.46 -5.18 -8.52
N MET A 75 -16.32 -4.68 -8.05
CA MET A 75 -15.59 -5.25 -6.93
C MET A 75 -15.35 -4.17 -5.89
N ALA A 76 -15.58 -4.50 -4.63
CA ALA A 76 -15.24 -3.62 -3.52
C ALA A 76 -14.37 -4.37 -2.51
N HIS A 77 -13.24 -3.80 -2.16
CA HIS A 77 -12.34 -4.32 -1.14
C HIS A 77 -11.80 -3.19 -0.26
N GLY A 78 -11.04 -3.54 0.77
CA GLY A 78 -10.44 -2.58 1.67
C GLY A 78 -10.22 -3.17 3.06
N VAL A 79 -9.63 -2.37 3.94
CA VAL A 79 -9.34 -2.76 5.31
C VAL A 79 -9.49 -1.56 6.24
N ILE A 80 -9.95 -1.84 7.45
CA ILE A 80 -9.98 -0.90 8.57
C ILE A 80 -9.23 -1.55 9.72
N PHE A 81 -8.20 -0.88 10.20
CA PHE A 81 -7.57 -1.14 11.49
C PHE A 81 -8.04 -0.08 12.48
N ALA A 82 -8.42 -0.51 13.67
CA ALA A 82 -8.64 0.39 14.81
C ALA A 82 -7.67 -0.07 15.90
N ASP A 83 -6.68 0.75 16.20
CA ASP A 83 -5.52 0.34 16.97
C ASP A 83 -5.23 1.24 18.17
N TYR A 84 -4.59 0.60 19.14
CA TYR A 84 -3.90 1.22 20.25
C TYR A 84 -2.40 1.06 20.00
N ASN A 85 -1.77 2.16 19.62
CA ASN A 85 -0.36 2.23 19.25
C ASN A 85 0.45 2.87 20.36
N GLN A 86 1.48 2.18 20.85
CA GLN A 86 2.42 2.66 21.85
C GLN A 86 3.84 2.57 21.31
N GLN A 87 4.40 3.71 20.99
CA GLN A 87 5.80 3.82 20.61
C GLN A 87 6.70 3.95 21.85
N GLY A 88 7.87 3.31 21.80
CA GLY A 88 8.82 3.26 22.92
C GLY A 88 9.81 4.41 22.95
N GLY A 89 10.62 4.45 24.02
CA GLY A 89 11.70 5.44 24.18
C GLY A 89 11.23 6.87 24.44
N PRO A 90 12.17 7.81 24.64
CA PRO A 90 11.85 9.21 24.94
C PRO A 90 11.04 9.93 23.86
N ARG A 91 11.19 9.55 22.59
CA ARG A 91 10.48 10.14 21.45
C ARG A 91 9.17 9.44 21.09
N GLY A 92 8.79 8.40 21.80
CA GLY A 92 7.57 7.63 21.52
C GLY A 92 6.24 8.36 21.72
N GLY A 93 6.24 9.52 22.40
CA GLY A 93 5.07 10.42 22.47
C GLY A 93 3.85 9.89 23.22
N GLY A 94 3.94 8.73 23.87
CA GLY A 94 2.84 8.05 24.58
C GLY A 94 1.89 7.32 23.63
N ALA A 95 0.95 6.57 24.22
CA ALA A 95 -0.02 5.77 23.46
C ALA A 95 -1.05 6.62 22.74
N LYS A 96 -1.45 6.17 21.56
CA LYS A 96 -2.54 6.76 20.74
C LYS A 96 -3.56 5.69 20.36
N ALA A 97 -4.83 6.11 20.30
CA ALA A 97 -5.88 5.37 19.63
C ALA A 97 -6.09 6.00 18.25
N GLU A 98 -6.04 5.20 17.23
CA GLU A 98 -6.03 5.64 15.84
C GLU A 98 -6.71 4.63 14.91
N SER A 99 -6.89 4.99 13.65
CA SER A 99 -7.40 4.05 12.65
C SER A 99 -6.73 4.29 11.30
N VAL A 100 -6.05 3.28 10.82
CA VAL A 100 -5.60 3.15 9.42
C VAL A 100 -6.73 2.52 8.63
N ASN A 101 -7.12 3.14 7.52
CA ASN A 101 -8.28 2.67 6.78
C ASN A 101 -8.20 3.03 5.29
N VAL A 102 -8.62 2.08 4.46
CA VAL A 102 -8.73 2.25 3.02
C VAL A 102 -9.91 1.43 2.50
N GLY A 103 -10.64 1.99 1.53
CA GLY A 103 -11.67 1.30 0.76
C GLY A 103 -11.49 1.58 -0.71
N MET A 104 -11.66 0.57 -1.55
CA MET A 104 -11.51 0.64 -3.00
C MET A 104 -12.72 0.05 -3.70
N LEU A 105 -13.23 0.77 -4.69
CA LEU A 105 -14.22 0.30 -5.65
C LEU A 105 -13.54 0.15 -7.01
N MET A 106 -13.77 -0.99 -7.65
CA MET A 106 -13.32 -1.30 -8.99
C MET A 106 -14.51 -1.63 -9.87
N GLU A 107 -14.53 -1.09 -11.09
CA GLU A 107 -15.64 -1.22 -12.03
C GLU A 107 -15.07 -1.57 -13.40
N GLN A 108 -15.39 -2.77 -13.88
CA GLN A 108 -14.87 -3.31 -15.13
C GLN A 108 -15.96 -3.55 -16.16
N HIS A 109 -15.65 -3.25 -17.42
CA HIS A 109 -16.54 -3.50 -18.55
C HIS A 109 -15.76 -3.71 -19.85
N SER A 110 -16.32 -4.46 -20.78
CA SER A 110 -15.77 -4.58 -22.14
C SER A 110 -15.96 -3.27 -22.91
N LEU A 111 -14.90 -2.79 -23.57
CA LEU A 111 -14.92 -1.58 -24.40
C LEU A 111 -14.22 -1.84 -25.74
N GLY A 112 -15.02 -1.93 -26.84
CA GLY A 112 -14.49 -2.29 -28.15
C GLY A 112 -13.88 -3.69 -28.15
N HIS A 113 -12.61 -3.80 -28.52
CA HIS A 113 -11.84 -5.04 -28.50
C HIS A 113 -11.05 -5.24 -27.18
N GLY A 114 -11.16 -4.33 -26.24
CA GLY A 114 -10.46 -4.36 -24.99
C GLY A 114 -11.39 -4.33 -23.79
N THR A 115 -10.81 -4.14 -22.63
CA THR A 115 -11.50 -4.02 -21.35
C THR A 115 -11.08 -2.72 -20.67
N ILE A 116 -12.03 -2.00 -20.10
CA ILE A 116 -11.80 -0.82 -19.29
C ILE A 116 -12.08 -1.14 -17.82
N LEU A 117 -11.23 -0.68 -16.95
CA LEU A 117 -11.36 -0.77 -15.50
C LEU A 117 -11.21 0.64 -14.89
N PHE A 118 -12.19 1.04 -14.09
CA PHE A 118 -12.08 2.22 -13.24
C PHE A 118 -11.72 1.80 -11.82
N ARG A 119 -10.94 2.62 -11.12
CA ARG A 119 -10.57 2.42 -9.72
C ARG A 119 -10.77 3.68 -8.92
N GLN A 120 -11.35 3.53 -7.73
CA GLN A 120 -11.59 4.61 -6.79
C GLN A 120 -11.19 4.13 -5.41
N MET A 121 -10.02 4.55 -4.94
CA MET A 121 -9.54 4.26 -3.60
C MET A 121 -9.67 5.50 -2.72
N LEU A 122 -10.35 5.34 -1.60
CA LEU A 122 -10.61 6.40 -0.63
C LEU A 122 -10.05 6.00 0.74
N SER A 123 -9.53 6.99 1.45
CA SER A 123 -9.10 6.87 2.84
C SER A 123 -9.73 7.95 3.70
N ALA A 124 -10.10 7.61 4.92
CA ALA A 124 -10.56 8.55 5.95
C ALA A 124 -9.48 8.80 7.02
N GLU A 125 -8.23 8.44 6.78
CA GLU A 125 -7.14 8.59 7.75
C GLU A 125 -6.92 10.03 8.18
N SER A 126 -7.14 11.01 7.29
CA SER A 126 -7.10 12.42 7.66
C SER A 126 -8.07 12.84 8.76
N LEU A 127 -9.09 12.01 9.06
CA LEU A 127 -10.04 12.20 10.14
C LEU A 127 -9.76 11.33 11.36
N THR A 128 -8.99 10.25 11.19
CA THR A 128 -8.81 9.18 12.18
C THR A 128 -7.38 9.06 12.70
N SER A 129 -6.42 9.72 12.05
CA SER A 129 -5.05 9.83 12.55
C SER A 129 -4.97 10.86 13.71
N PRO A 130 -4.13 10.63 14.71
CA PRO A 130 -3.76 11.67 15.67
C PRO A 130 -2.90 12.75 15.00
N HIS A 131 -2.80 13.92 15.61
CA HIS A 131 -1.86 14.94 15.18
C HIS A 131 -0.48 14.70 15.81
N PRO A 132 0.62 14.82 15.03
CA PRO A 132 0.72 15.26 13.62
C PRO A 132 0.59 14.13 12.58
N GLY A 133 0.40 12.89 12.98
CA GLY A 133 0.29 11.68 12.17
C GLY A 133 0.26 10.44 13.05
N PHE A 134 0.31 9.25 12.46
CA PHE A 134 0.41 7.98 13.15
C PHE A 134 1.79 7.86 13.81
N PRO A 135 1.90 7.71 15.16
CA PRO A 135 3.19 7.54 15.81
C PRO A 135 3.93 6.30 15.29
N GLU A 136 5.14 6.50 14.81
CA GLU A 136 6.01 5.43 14.33
C GLU A 136 7.46 5.88 14.47
N LEU A 137 8.21 5.29 15.42
CA LEU A 137 9.59 5.67 15.67
C LEU A 137 10.46 5.55 14.42
N PHE A 138 11.31 6.55 14.21
CA PHE A 138 12.23 6.69 13.07
C PHE A 138 11.55 6.90 11.71
N GLN A 139 10.22 6.98 11.64
CA GLN A 139 9.55 7.34 10.40
C GLN A 139 9.78 8.82 10.08
N THR A 140 10.06 9.09 8.82
CA THR A 140 10.27 10.43 8.27
C THR A 140 9.67 10.50 6.88
N GLY A 141 9.43 11.69 6.40
CA GLY A 141 8.88 12.01 5.09
C GLY A 141 7.69 12.97 5.23
N GLU A 142 7.49 13.78 4.21
CA GLU A 142 6.50 14.85 4.14
C GLU A 142 6.63 15.92 5.26
N THR A 143 5.61 16.75 5.37
CA THR A 143 5.62 17.89 6.31
C THR A 143 4.36 17.93 7.17
N TYR A 144 4.49 18.63 8.30
CA TYR A 144 3.37 19.03 9.11
C TYR A 144 3.62 20.48 9.60
N HIS A 145 2.69 21.41 9.26
CA HIS A 145 2.84 22.85 9.49
C HIS A 145 4.17 23.42 8.95
N GLY A 146 4.58 22.95 7.75
CA GLY A 146 5.81 23.39 7.10
C GLY A 146 7.10 22.93 7.77
N GLN A 147 7.03 21.97 8.69
CA GLN A 147 8.18 21.31 9.32
C GLN A 147 8.26 19.85 8.89
N GLY A 148 9.47 19.32 8.77
CA GLY A 148 9.66 17.88 8.50
C GLY A 148 9.01 17.01 9.57
N LEU A 149 8.20 16.06 9.13
CA LEU A 149 7.55 15.10 10.01
C LEU A 149 8.55 14.04 10.44
N VAL A 150 8.69 13.81 11.75
CA VAL A 150 9.62 12.83 12.30
C VAL A 150 8.94 12.00 13.40
N ASP A 151 9.26 10.71 13.43
CA ASP A 151 8.67 9.71 14.32
C ASP A 151 7.15 9.58 14.16
N HIS A 152 6.65 9.91 12.98
CA HIS A 152 5.25 9.79 12.61
C HIS A 152 5.11 9.48 11.12
N GLN A 153 4.18 8.60 10.79
CA GLN A 153 3.68 8.42 9.42
C GLN A 153 2.55 9.41 9.17
N HIS A 154 2.59 10.11 8.06
CA HIS A 154 1.49 10.99 7.62
C HIS A 154 0.25 10.17 7.24
N PRO A 155 -0.98 10.70 7.41
CA PRO A 155 -2.19 10.06 6.90
C PRO A 155 -2.27 10.15 5.37
N HIS A 156 -2.89 9.18 4.75
CA HIS A 156 -3.17 9.21 3.31
C HIS A 156 -4.13 10.33 2.95
N ASN A 157 -4.02 10.78 1.69
CA ASN A 157 -5.02 11.64 1.08
C ASN A 157 -6.35 10.89 0.94
N VAL A 158 -7.46 11.64 1.01
CA VAL A 158 -8.81 11.06 0.82
C VAL A 158 -8.92 10.35 -0.52
N PHE A 159 -8.33 10.91 -1.57
CA PHE A 159 -8.28 10.31 -2.90
C PHE A 159 -6.94 9.59 -3.09
N GLY A 160 -6.83 8.36 -2.60
CA GLY A 160 -5.65 7.50 -2.80
C GLY A 160 -5.49 7.11 -4.26
N GLU A 161 -6.58 6.71 -4.94
CA GLU A 161 -6.59 6.45 -6.37
C GLU A 161 -7.91 6.90 -7.00
N LEU A 162 -7.84 7.59 -8.13
CA LEU A 162 -8.93 7.86 -9.06
C LEU A 162 -8.36 7.65 -10.46
N SER A 163 -8.55 6.47 -11.03
CA SER A 163 -7.85 6.06 -12.25
C SER A 163 -8.72 5.25 -13.19
N ALA A 164 -8.23 5.12 -14.42
CA ALA A 164 -8.74 4.19 -15.42
C ALA A 164 -7.59 3.40 -16.04
N LEU A 165 -7.83 2.13 -16.31
CA LEU A 165 -6.93 1.23 -17.03
C LEU A 165 -7.68 0.65 -18.22
N TYR A 166 -7.11 0.80 -19.41
CA TYR A 166 -7.61 0.14 -20.63
C TYR A 166 -6.60 -0.91 -21.06
N LEU A 167 -7.06 -2.15 -21.19
CA LEU A 167 -6.27 -3.28 -21.68
C LEU A 167 -6.79 -3.69 -23.04
N LEU A 168 -5.91 -3.70 -24.05
CA LEU A 168 -6.22 -4.10 -25.42
C LEU A 168 -5.39 -5.33 -25.80
N PRO A 169 -6.01 -6.53 -25.96
CA PRO A 169 -5.34 -7.68 -26.53
C PRO A 169 -4.98 -7.41 -27.99
N LEU A 170 -3.69 -7.49 -28.32
CA LEU A 170 -3.17 -7.36 -29.69
C LEU A 170 -3.01 -8.72 -30.35
N SER A 171 -2.75 -9.75 -29.56
CA SER A 171 -2.69 -11.14 -29.98
C SER A 171 -2.95 -12.05 -28.76
N THR A 172 -2.89 -13.35 -28.95
CA THR A 172 -3.01 -14.33 -27.83
C THR A 172 -1.85 -14.25 -26.81
N LYS A 173 -0.78 -13.53 -27.13
CA LYS A 173 0.43 -13.44 -26.30
C LYS A 173 0.82 -12.02 -25.90
N ILE A 174 0.20 -11.02 -26.53
CA ILE A 174 0.58 -9.61 -26.36
C ILE A 174 -0.66 -8.78 -26.10
N SER A 175 -0.65 -8.01 -25.02
CA SER A 175 -1.61 -6.93 -24.76
C SER A 175 -0.89 -5.60 -24.60
N TRP A 176 -1.56 -4.55 -25.01
CA TRP A 176 -1.18 -3.17 -24.71
C TRP A 176 -2.06 -2.64 -23.59
N GLU A 177 -1.46 -1.88 -22.68
CA GLU A 177 -2.20 -1.20 -21.61
C GLU A 177 -1.94 0.31 -21.62
N LEU A 178 -2.99 1.05 -21.26
CA LEU A 178 -2.96 2.48 -20.97
C LEU A 178 -3.65 2.71 -19.64
N TYR A 179 -2.93 3.29 -18.69
CA TYR A 179 -3.41 3.57 -17.34
C TYR A 179 -3.14 5.02 -16.98
N GLY A 180 -3.98 5.60 -16.14
CA GLY A 180 -3.72 6.90 -15.56
C GLY A 180 -4.94 7.53 -14.90
N GLY A 181 -4.70 8.66 -14.28
CA GLY A 181 -5.74 9.39 -13.55
C GLY A 181 -5.26 10.63 -12.84
N PRO A 182 -6.19 11.41 -12.27
CA PRO A 182 -5.86 12.58 -11.47
C PRO A 182 -5.19 12.24 -10.13
N SER A 183 -5.44 11.06 -9.57
CA SER A 183 -4.69 10.44 -8.47
C SER A 183 -4.44 8.99 -8.86
N ALA A 184 -3.18 8.58 -8.98
CA ALA A 184 -2.83 7.26 -9.48
C ALA A 184 -1.39 6.88 -9.11
N GLU A 185 -0.98 5.64 -9.42
CA GLU A 185 0.34 5.11 -9.13
C GLU A 185 1.16 4.97 -10.41
N PRO A 186 2.32 5.66 -10.57
CA PRO A 186 3.18 5.46 -11.72
C PRO A 186 3.87 4.09 -11.68
N ALA A 187 4.42 3.65 -12.81
CA ALA A 187 5.20 2.42 -12.91
C ALA A 187 6.58 2.57 -12.22
N LEU A 188 6.55 2.73 -10.89
CA LEU A 188 7.72 2.91 -10.03
C LEU A 188 7.46 2.26 -8.66
N GLY A 189 8.23 1.25 -8.32
CA GLY A 189 8.06 0.52 -7.07
C GLY A 189 7.43 -0.87 -7.23
N PRO A 190 7.41 -1.64 -6.13
CA PRO A 190 6.65 -2.88 -5.99
C PRO A 190 5.15 -2.59 -5.86
N VAL A 191 4.34 -3.61 -5.68
CA VAL A 191 2.98 -3.44 -5.13
C VAL A 191 3.08 -2.66 -3.82
N THR A 192 2.26 -1.63 -3.67
CA THR A 192 2.24 -0.78 -2.47
C THR A 192 1.88 -1.59 -1.23
N TYR A 193 2.46 -1.23 -0.07
CA TYR A 193 2.32 -2.00 1.18
C TYR A 193 0.87 -2.27 1.58
N ILE A 194 -0.05 -1.32 1.34
CA ILE A 194 -1.48 -1.47 1.68
C ILE A 194 -2.21 -2.53 0.84
N HIS A 195 -1.64 -2.93 -0.29
CA HIS A 195 -2.15 -3.97 -1.18
C HIS A 195 -1.31 -5.25 -1.14
N ARG A 196 -0.08 -5.22 -0.62
CA ARG A 196 0.76 -6.41 -0.52
C ARG A 196 0.18 -7.44 0.46
N THR A 197 -0.04 -8.65 0.00
CA THR A 197 -0.56 -9.74 0.86
C THR A 197 0.37 -10.05 2.03
N SER A 198 1.69 -9.91 1.86
CA SER A 198 2.68 -10.08 2.94
C SER A 198 2.58 -9.03 4.04
N ALA A 199 1.96 -7.86 3.77
CA ALA A 199 1.74 -6.77 4.71
C ALA A 199 0.28 -6.68 5.23
N SER A 200 -0.60 -7.56 4.78
CA SER A 200 -2.07 -7.45 4.99
C SER A 200 -2.53 -7.42 6.45
N GLU A 201 -1.66 -7.81 7.38
CA GLU A 201 -1.94 -7.84 8.81
C GLU A 201 -1.21 -6.74 9.60
N LEU A 202 -0.45 -5.87 8.94
CA LEU A 202 0.35 -4.81 9.52
C LEU A 202 -0.36 -3.45 9.36
N PRO A 203 -0.77 -2.78 10.47
CA PRO A 203 -1.48 -1.49 10.36
C PRO A 203 -0.62 -0.37 9.78
N LEU A 204 0.64 -0.24 10.24
CA LEU A 204 1.51 0.86 9.85
C LEU A 204 2.28 0.61 8.56
N ALA A 205 2.66 1.69 7.89
CA ALA A 205 3.56 1.67 6.75
C ALA A 205 4.94 1.09 7.13
N PRO A 206 5.74 0.55 6.21
CA PRO A 206 7.12 0.23 6.49
C PRO A 206 7.96 1.51 6.66
N LEU A 207 9.00 1.49 7.51
CA LEU A 207 9.95 2.59 7.64
C LEU A 207 10.62 2.95 6.30
N GLY A 208 10.77 1.95 5.42
CA GLY A 208 11.34 2.09 4.09
C GLY A 208 10.38 2.66 3.04
N HIS A 209 9.11 2.94 3.37
CA HIS A 209 8.06 3.38 2.47
C HIS A 209 8.50 4.49 1.51
N HIS A 210 9.10 5.58 2.01
CA HIS A 210 9.56 6.71 1.19
C HIS A 210 10.71 6.37 0.24
N LEU A 211 11.39 5.23 0.41
CA LEU A 211 12.44 4.75 -0.49
C LEU A 211 11.95 3.68 -1.47
N GLN A 212 10.77 3.08 -1.25
CA GLN A 212 10.29 1.89 -1.94
C GLN A 212 9.02 2.11 -2.75
N ASP A 213 7.97 2.66 -2.15
CA ASP A 213 6.63 2.74 -2.73
C ASP A 213 5.84 4.04 -2.42
N SER A 214 6.52 5.14 -2.07
CA SER A 214 5.86 6.42 -1.72
C SER A 214 5.08 7.08 -2.86
N THR A 215 5.35 6.72 -4.12
CA THR A 215 4.65 7.29 -5.27
C THR A 215 3.28 6.66 -5.55
N HIS A 216 2.78 5.77 -4.67
CA HIS A 216 1.48 5.11 -4.84
C HIS A 216 0.28 6.08 -4.87
N THR A 217 0.47 7.30 -4.38
CA THR A 217 -0.48 8.41 -4.54
C THR A 217 0.26 9.58 -5.20
N SER A 218 0.21 9.65 -6.53
CA SER A 218 0.75 10.77 -7.32
C SER A 218 -0.38 11.49 -8.04
N PHE A 219 -0.37 12.82 -8.01
CA PHE A 219 -1.43 13.63 -8.63
C PHE A 219 -1.12 13.94 -10.09
N GLY A 220 -1.77 13.20 -10.99
CA GLY A 220 -1.55 13.23 -12.42
C GLY A 220 -0.52 12.19 -12.85
N VAL A 221 -1.02 11.08 -13.40
CA VAL A 221 -0.21 9.97 -13.90
C VAL A 221 -0.74 9.50 -15.24
N VAL A 222 0.17 9.22 -16.16
CA VAL A 222 -0.11 8.49 -17.41
C VAL A 222 0.95 7.42 -17.56
N THR A 223 0.52 6.17 -17.67
CA THR A 223 1.36 4.98 -17.85
C THR A 223 0.93 4.24 -19.10
N THR A 224 1.86 3.77 -19.89
CA THR A 224 1.60 2.83 -20.98
C THR A 224 2.56 1.65 -20.89
N GLY A 225 2.12 0.49 -21.34
CA GLY A 225 2.91 -0.71 -21.26
C GLY A 225 2.47 -1.82 -22.20
N PHE A 226 3.29 -2.84 -22.27
CA PHE A 226 3.02 -4.09 -22.98
C PHE A 226 3.16 -5.27 -22.04
N VAL A 227 2.15 -6.12 -22.04
CA VAL A 227 2.18 -7.45 -21.43
C VAL A 227 2.53 -8.44 -22.53
N ILE A 228 3.61 -9.18 -22.38
CA ILE A 228 4.11 -10.17 -23.33
C ILE A 228 4.25 -11.49 -22.55
N GLU A 229 3.25 -12.35 -22.67
CA GLU A 229 3.15 -13.59 -21.89
C GLU A 229 3.30 -13.34 -20.38
N ARG A 230 4.47 -13.61 -19.83
CA ARG A 230 4.80 -13.51 -18.38
C ARG A 230 5.66 -12.28 -18.05
N VAL A 231 5.87 -11.39 -18.99
CA VAL A 231 6.70 -10.18 -18.82
C VAL A 231 5.85 -8.96 -19.12
N LYS A 232 5.99 -7.94 -18.30
CA LYS A 232 5.40 -6.62 -18.54
C LYS A 232 6.48 -5.54 -18.55
N LEU A 233 6.39 -4.63 -19.52
CA LEU A 233 7.27 -3.47 -19.65
C LEU A 233 6.40 -2.23 -19.68
N GLU A 234 6.71 -1.27 -18.81
CA GLU A 234 5.90 -0.07 -18.60
C GLU A 234 6.76 1.19 -18.56
N ALA A 235 6.15 2.30 -18.94
CA ALA A 235 6.72 3.64 -18.78
C ALA A 235 5.64 4.62 -18.33
N SER A 236 5.99 5.56 -17.44
CA SER A 236 5.09 6.58 -16.91
C SER A 236 5.67 7.97 -17.06
N ALA A 237 4.76 8.94 -17.30
CA ALA A 237 4.99 10.35 -17.04
C ALA A 237 4.02 10.79 -15.94
N PHE A 238 4.51 11.53 -14.93
CA PHE A 238 3.71 11.87 -13.76
C PHE A 238 4.21 13.11 -13.05
N ASN A 239 3.40 13.66 -12.15
CA ASN A 239 3.82 14.65 -11.17
C ASN A 239 4.53 13.92 -10.02
N GLY A 240 5.84 14.09 -9.90
CA GLY A 240 6.67 13.40 -8.92
C GLY A 240 6.70 14.03 -7.54
N ARG A 241 5.97 15.12 -7.31
CA ARG A 241 5.89 15.80 -6.02
C ARG A 241 5.02 14.99 -5.07
N GLU A 242 5.46 14.85 -3.84
CA GLU A 242 4.64 14.27 -2.79
C GLU A 242 3.42 15.14 -2.51
N PRO A 243 2.27 14.54 -2.13
CA PRO A 243 1.09 15.27 -1.72
C PRO A 243 1.41 16.23 -0.57
N ASN A 244 0.82 17.41 -0.57
CA ASN A 244 0.97 18.36 0.54
C ASN A 244 0.08 17.97 1.75
N GLU A 245 0.11 18.79 2.80
CA GLU A 245 -0.64 18.57 4.05
C GLU A 245 -2.17 18.64 3.89
N GLU A 246 -2.68 19.16 2.75
CA GLU A 246 -4.11 19.26 2.48
C GLU A 246 -4.67 17.94 1.93
N ARG A 247 -5.02 17.01 2.81
CA ARG A 247 -5.42 15.65 2.48
C ARG A 247 -6.75 15.52 1.71
N TRP A 248 -7.48 16.62 1.52
CA TRP A 248 -8.79 16.64 0.85
C TRP A 248 -8.76 17.14 -0.59
N SER A 249 -7.61 17.55 -1.10
CA SER A 249 -7.46 18.14 -2.44
C SER A 249 -6.55 17.30 -3.33
N ILE A 250 -6.73 17.44 -4.65
CA ILE A 250 -5.84 16.92 -5.67
C ILE A 250 -4.97 18.08 -6.14
N GLN A 251 -3.65 17.96 -5.94
CA GLN A 251 -2.71 19.04 -6.26
C GLN A 251 -2.07 18.79 -7.63
N PHE A 252 -2.64 19.40 -8.66
CA PHE A 252 -2.09 19.28 -10.01
C PHE A 252 -0.80 20.08 -10.16
N ALA A 253 0.20 19.45 -10.79
CA ALA A 253 1.45 20.07 -11.20
C ALA A 253 1.89 19.47 -12.56
N PRO A 254 2.94 20.00 -13.21
CA PRO A 254 3.45 19.43 -14.44
C PRO A 254 3.81 17.95 -14.31
N LEU A 255 3.58 17.17 -15.37
CA LEU A 255 4.05 15.76 -15.49
C LEU A 255 5.51 15.79 -15.94
N ASP A 256 6.41 16.26 -15.07
CA ASP A 256 7.82 16.50 -15.36
C ASP A 256 8.72 15.35 -14.86
N SER A 257 8.13 14.37 -14.22
CA SER A 257 8.81 13.18 -13.72
C SER A 257 8.49 11.97 -14.60
N TRP A 258 9.36 10.98 -14.61
CA TRP A 258 9.20 9.78 -15.40
C TRP A 258 9.69 8.54 -14.68
N SER A 259 9.15 7.39 -15.09
CA SER A 259 9.61 6.09 -14.61
C SER A 259 9.47 5.01 -15.67
N GLY A 260 10.14 3.89 -15.43
CA GLY A 260 9.96 2.65 -16.17
C GLY A 260 10.08 1.45 -15.25
N ARG A 261 9.25 0.44 -15.51
CA ARG A 261 9.23 -0.81 -14.73
C ARG A 261 9.20 -2.01 -15.66
N ALA A 262 9.99 -3.03 -15.31
CA ALA A 262 9.92 -4.36 -15.89
C ALA A 262 9.45 -5.33 -14.80
N SER A 263 8.39 -6.09 -15.10
CA SER A 263 7.84 -7.10 -14.19
C SER A 263 7.82 -8.46 -14.86
N VAL A 264 7.96 -9.52 -14.08
CA VAL A 264 7.89 -10.90 -14.54
C VAL A 264 7.11 -11.76 -13.54
N ALA A 265 6.24 -12.63 -14.07
CA ALA A 265 5.52 -13.67 -13.32
C ALA A 265 5.97 -15.06 -13.79
N PRO A 266 7.12 -15.59 -13.30
CA PRO A 266 7.68 -16.85 -13.79
C PRO A 266 6.80 -18.05 -13.48
N ALA A 267 6.01 -17.98 -12.42
CA ALA A 267 5.01 -18.96 -12.02
C ALA A 267 3.83 -18.26 -11.34
N ARG A 268 2.73 -18.96 -11.10
CA ARG A 268 1.52 -18.46 -10.45
C ARG A 268 1.82 -17.83 -9.08
N ASP A 269 2.73 -18.45 -8.33
CA ASP A 269 3.04 -18.09 -6.94
C ASP A 269 4.15 -17.02 -6.83
N TRP A 270 4.67 -16.51 -7.95
CA TRP A 270 5.84 -15.64 -7.97
C TRP A 270 5.68 -14.44 -8.89
N THR A 271 6.07 -13.29 -8.39
CA THR A 271 6.33 -12.11 -9.21
C THR A 271 7.65 -11.47 -8.82
N ALA A 272 8.26 -10.76 -9.76
CA ALA A 272 9.42 -9.93 -9.50
C ALA A 272 9.36 -8.68 -10.38
N GLN A 273 9.92 -7.57 -9.90
CA GLN A 273 10.04 -6.34 -10.66
C GLN A 273 11.38 -5.64 -10.42
N TYR A 274 11.77 -4.82 -11.38
CA TYR A 274 12.77 -3.79 -11.26
C TYR A 274 12.24 -2.50 -11.88
N SER A 275 12.40 -1.38 -11.19
CA SER A 275 11.99 -0.07 -11.69
C SER A 275 13.02 1.00 -11.45
N VAL A 276 12.98 2.00 -12.31
CA VAL A 276 13.79 3.23 -12.21
C VAL A 276 12.91 4.43 -12.49
N GLY A 277 13.21 5.55 -11.86
CA GLY A 277 12.51 6.80 -12.11
C GLY A 277 13.34 8.02 -11.74
N ARG A 278 12.97 9.14 -12.32
CA ARG A 278 13.46 10.46 -11.96
C ARG A 278 12.27 11.33 -11.56
N LEU A 279 12.34 11.86 -10.36
CA LEU A 279 11.33 12.74 -9.77
C LEU A 279 11.90 14.16 -9.70
N GLU A 280 11.14 15.10 -10.21
CA GLU A 280 11.48 16.53 -10.14
C GLU A 280 10.79 17.13 -8.90
N HIS A 281 11.63 17.66 -7.99
CA HIS A 281 11.20 18.32 -6.74
C HIS A 281 10.20 17.48 -5.91
N PRO A 282 10.50 16.21 -5.57
CA PRO A 282 9.57 15.35 -4.84
C PRO A 282 9.28 15.87 -3.42
N GLU A 283 10.28 16.37 -2.73
CA GLU A 283 10.21 16.76 -1.32
C GLU A 283 9.96 18.27 -1.17
N ALA A 284 9.05 18.65 -0.29
CA ALA A 284 8.70 20.04 -0.06
C ALA A 284 9.83 20.86 0.61
N LEU A 285 10.62 20.22 1.49
CA LEU A 285 11.68 20.87 2.28
C LEU A 285 13.08 20.63 1.70
N GLU A 286 13.23 19.70 0.75
CA GLU A 286 14.51 19.39 0.12
C GLU A 286 14.52 19.86 -1.34
N PRO A 287 15.43 20.78 -1.71
CA PRO A 287 15.50 21.24 -3.08
C PRO A 287 16.14 20.19 -4.01
N GLY A 288 15.66 20.12 -5.22
CA GLY A 288 16.26 19.34 -6.30
C GLY A 288 15.50 18.08 -6.64
N SER A 289 16.06 17.33 -7.56
CA SER A 289 15.47 16.14 -8.11
C SER A 289 16.08 14.90 -7.46
N GLN A 290 15.35 13.79 -7.53
CA GLN A 290 15.80 12.48 -7.06
C GLN A 290 15.76 11.46 -8.20
N SER A 291 16.70 10.52 -8.18
CA SER A 291 16.62 9.29 -8.95
C SER A 291 16.27 8.15 -8.01
N ARG A 292 15.25 7.37 -8.35
CA ARG A 292 14.77 6.23 -7.56
C ARG A 292 14.97 4.92 -8.31
N GLN A 293 15.32 3.88 -7.59
CA GLN A 293 15.44 2.52 -8.09
C GLN A 293 14.80 1.57 -7.09
N THR A 294 14.07 0.59 -7.57
CA THR A 294 13.52 -0.46 -6.71
C THR A 294 13.66 -1.82 -7.35
N ALA A 295 13.76 -2.84 -6.52
CA ALA A 295 13.62 -4.22 -6.93
C ALA A 295 12.79 -4.97 -5.89
N SER A 296 11.92 -5.87 -6.32
CA SER A 296 11.17 -6.74 -5.43
C SER A 296 11.00 -8.14 -5.99
N VAL A 297 10.82 -9.07 -5.06
CA VAL A 297 10.34 -10.42 -5.34
C VAL A 297 9.20 -10.70 -4.37
N GLU A 298 8.06 -11.15 -4.89
CA GLU A 298 6.89 -11.51 -4.10
C GLU A 298 6.53 -12.98 -4.34
N TYR A 299 6.21 -13.66 -3.27
CA TYR A 299 5.80 -15.04 -3.23
C TYR A 299 4.51 -15.16 -2.43
N ASP A 300 3.53 -15.85 -2.97
CA ASP A 300 2.35 -16.32 -2.24
C ASP A 300 2.05 -17.76 -2.63
N HIS A 301 1.87 -18.62 -1.63
CA HIS A 301 1.55 -20.02 -1.85
C HIS A 301 0.33 -20.43 -1.05
N PRO A 302 -0.72 -20.96 -1.69
CA PRO A 302 -1.89 -21.48 -0.99
C PRO A 302 -1.53 -22.73 -0.21
N LEU A 303 -1.97 -22.80 1.04
CA LEU A 303 -1.84 -23.93 1.94
C LEU A 303 -3.20 -24.62 2.13
N ALA A 304 -3.22 -25.85 2.62
CA ALA A 304 -4.47 -26.58 2.89
C ALA A 304 -5.44 -25.83 3.81
N ALA A 305 -4.95 -24.92 4.67
CA ALA A 305 -5.74 -24.14 5.61
C ALA A 305 -5.30 -22.68 5.69
N GLY A 306 -4.99 -22.07 4.56
CA GLY A 306 -4.57 -20.67 4.50
C GLY A 306 -3.65 -20.39 3.32
N ASN A 307 -2.67 -19.49 3.52
CA ASN A 307 -1.63 -19.16 2.55
C ASN A 307 -0.37 -18.65 3.27
N TRP A 308 0.73 -18.63 2.54
CA TRP A 308 1.99 -18.04 2.99
C TRP A 308 2.46 -17.03 1.96
N ALA A 309 2.42 -15.75 2.34
CA ALA A 309 2.90 -14.64 1.53
C ALA A 309 4.22 -14.10 2.06
N THR A 310 5.17 -13.77 1.18
CA THR A 310 6.46 -13.18 1.53
C THR A 310 6.89 -12.21 0.44
N SER A 311 7.35 -11.03 0.83
CA SER A 311 7.93 -10.03 -0.08
C SER A 311 9.32 -9.65 0.39
N LEU A 312 10.25 -9.53 -0.57
CA LEU A 312 11.56 -8.93 -0.41
C LEU A 312 11.60 -7.68 -1.27
N VAL A 313 11.92 -6.54 -0.68
CA VAL A 313 11.94 -5.27 -1.37
C VAL A 313 13.24 -4.53 -1.05
N TRP A 314 13.87 -4.02 -2.09
CA TRP A 314 14.94 -3.04 -2.00
C TRP A 314 14.49 -1.75 -2.68
N GLY A 315 14.77 -0.61 -2.05
CA GLY A 315 14.60 0.72 -2.63
C GLY A 315 15.85 1.57 -2.41
N ARG A 316 16.14 2.42 -3.39
CA ARG A 316 17.23 3.38 -3.34
C ARG A 316 16.78 4.74 -3.86
N VAL A 317 17.07 5.77 -3.09
CA VAL A 317 16.95 7.17 -3.49
C VAL A 317 18.35 7.76 -3.62
N HIS A 318 18.61 8.39 -4.76
CA HIS A 318 19.80 9.22 -5.00
C HIS A 318 19.35 10.68 -5.07
N LYS A 319 19.72 11.47 -4.06
CA LYS A 319 19.46 12.92 -3.99
C LYS A 319 20.46 13.65 -4.88
N ILE A 320 20.02 14.15 -6.04
CA ILE A 320 20.93 14.69 -7.07
C ILE A 320 21.66 15.95 -6.58
N ALA A 321 21.00 16.79 -5.79
CA ALA A 321 21.58 18.04 -5.29
C ALA A 321 22.73 17.81 -4.30
N THR A 322 22.69 16.76 -3.49
CA THR A 322 23.68 16.48 -2.45
C THR A 322 24.61 15.32 -2.79
N GLY A 323 24.23 14.50 -3.78
CA GLY A 323 24.91 13.24 -4.11
C GLY A 323 24.66 12.12 -3.11
N ALA A 324 23.80 12.32 -2.11
CA ALA A 324 23.49 11.32 -1.09
C ALA A 324 22.74 10.13 -1.68
N ASN A 325 23.02 8.94 -1.14
CA ASN A 325 22.33 7.70 -1.49
C ASN A 325 21.75 7.09 -0.23
N LEU A 326 20.43 6.89 -0.21
CA LEU A 326 19.70 6.24 0.86
C LEU A 326 19.14 4.91 0.36
N ASN A 327 19.27 3.87 1.14
CA ASN A 327 18.77 2.54 0.82
C ASN A 327 17.80 2.05 1.90
N GLY A 328 16.75 1.37 1.45
CA GLY A 328 15.81 0.63 2.28
C GLY A 328 15.77 -0.83 1.84
N TYR A 329 15.87 -1.73 2.80
CA TYR A 329 15.73 -3.18 2.62
C TYR A 329 14.58 -3.64 3.49
N LEU A 330 13.68 -4.43 2.93
CA LEU A 330 12.48 -4.91 3.59
C LEU A 330 12.29 -6.39 3.30
N MET A 331 11.94 -7.15 4.32
CA MET A 331 11.32 -8.46 4.23
C MET A 331 10.02 -8.44 5.02
N GLU A 332 8.91 -8.74 4.37
CA GLU A 332 7.61 -8.97 4.99
C GLU A 332 7.18 -10.42 4.77
N SER A 333 6.57 -11.02 5.77
CA SER A 333 5.98 -12.34 5.64
C SER A 333 4.73 -12.48 6.49
N THR A 334 3.66 -13.00 5.89
CA THR A 334 2.40 -13.32 6.56
C THR A 334 2.05 -14.78 6.28
N LEU A 335 1.90 -15.56 7.35
CA LEU A 335 1.44 -16.94 7.31
C LEU A 335 0.03 -17.01 7.89
N ASN A 336 -0.97 -17.25 7.03
CA ASN A 336 -2.31 -17.65 7.47
C ASN A 336 -2.32 -19.17 7.67
N PHE A 337 -2.66 -19.60 8.85
CA PHE A 337 -2.78 -21.02 9.20
C PHE A 337 -4.09 -21.28 9.94
N LEU A 338 -4.60 -22.49 9.87
CA LEU A 338 -5.89 -22.88 10.47
C LEU A 338 -7.07 -21.98 10.03
N GLN A 339 -6.97 -21.29 8.87
CA GLN A 339 -7.95 -20.38 8.27
C GLN A 339 -8.27 -19.12 9.09
N ARG A 340 -7.94 -19.07 10.36
CA ARG A 340 -8.32 -17.96 11.29
C ARG A 340 -7.14 -17.28 11.93
N ASP A 341 -5.99 -17.93 11.95
CA ASP A 341 -4.83 -17.49 12.68
C ASP A 341 -3.77 -17.00 11.68
N TYR A 342 -3.19 -15.85 11.97
CA TYR A 342 -2.14 -15.24 11.17
C TYR A 342 -0.94 -14.99 12.07
N ALA A 343 0.24 -15.36 11.61
CA ALA A 343 1.50 -14.89 12.15
C ALA A 343 2.19 -14.04 11.09
N PHE A 344 2.75 -12.92 11.49
CA PHE A 344 3.43 -12.03 10.56
C PHE A 344 4.73 -11.47 11.12
N THR A 345 5.59 -11.06 10.21
CA THR A 345 6.84 -10.36 10.54
C THR A 345 7.17 -9.32 9.47
N ARG A 346 7.82 -8.22 9.90
CA ARG A 346 8.46 -7.22 9.04
C ARG A 346 9.86 -6.95 9.57
N LEU A 347 10.86 -7.13 8.71
CA LEU A 347 12.26 -6.88 9.02
C LEU A 347 12.77 -5.80 8.06
N GLU A 348 13.30 -4.72 8.60
CA GLU A 348 13.72 -3.56 7.85
C GLU A 348 15.13 -3.10 8.22
N LEU A 349 15.88 -2.64 7.21
CA LEU A 349 17.10 -1.89 7.37
C LEU A 349 17.04 -0.66 6.47
N VAL A 350 16.95 0.54 7.03
CA VAL A 350 16.63 1.76 6.30
C VAL A 350 17.62 2.87 6.65
N ASP A 351 18.09 3.60 5.65
CA ASP A 351 18.87 4.82 5.84
C ASP A 351 17.92 6.00 6.05
N LYS A 352 18.07 6.73 7.16
CA LYS A 352 17.29 7.90 7.54
C LYS A 352 18.21 9.10 7.76
N ASP A 353 18.05 10.17 7.00
CA ASP A 353 18.84 11.41 7.11
C ASP A 353 18.03 12.61 7.62
N GLU A 354 16.73 12.43 7.87
CA GLU A 354 15.80 13.46 8.32
C GLU A 354 15.42 13.37 9.81
N LEU A 355 16.09 12.52 10.61
CA LEU A 355 15.74 12.33 12.02
C LEU A 355 15.91 13.59 12.88
N PHE A 356 16.68 14.57 12.41
CA PHE A 356 16.95 15.84 13.08
C PHE A 356 16.83 17.01 12.10
N PRO A 357 15.62 17.38 11.67
CA PRO A 357 15.41 18.37 10.60
C PRO A 357 15.92 19.78 10.96
N GLN A 358 16.14 20.06 12.24
CA GLN A 358 16.68 21.35 12.72
C GLN A 358 18.23 21.36 12.80
N ALA A 359 18.90 20.24 12.52
CA ALA A 359 20.35 20.16 12.54
C ALA A 359 20.95 20.81 11.28
N ALA A 360 22.13 21.39 11.40
CA ALA A 360 22.86 21.98 10.26
C ALA A 360 23.41 20.90 9.30
N LEU A 361 23.56 19.66 9.78
CA LEU A 361 24.02 18.52 9.03
C LEU A 361 22.98 17.40 9.14
N HIS A 362 22.72 16.72 8.03
CA HIS A 362 21.76 15.62 7.94
C HIS A 362 22.50 14.30 7.60
N PRO A 363 23.22 13.72 8.59
CA PRO A 363 23.89 12.43 8.37
C PRO A 363 22.87 11.32 8.27
N ALA A 364 23.06 10.42 7.33
CA ALA A 364 22.24 9.22 7.21
C ALA A 364 22.58 8.22 8.32
N TYR A 365 21.56 7.77 9.03
CA TYR A 365 21.65 6.73 10.05
C TYR A 365 21.00 5.45 9.56
N ARG A 366 21.66 4.31 9.66
CA ARG A 366 21.08 3.00 9.40
C ARG A 366 20.24 2.57 10.60
N ILE A 367 18.93 2.45 10.38
CA ILE A 367 17.95 2.00 11.39
C ILE A 367 17.47 0.60 10.99
N GLY A 368 17.45 -0.32 11.96
CA GLY A 368 16.75 -1.60 11.83
C GLY A 368 15.46 -1.55 12.63
N ALA A 369 14.35 -2.04 12.03
CA ALA A 369 13.09 -2.29 12.71
C ALA A 369 12.68 -3.75 12.49
N TYR A 370 12.28 -4.43 13.56
CA TYR A 370 11.99 -5.87 13.54
C TYR A 370 10.65 -6.10 14.24
N THR A 371 9.59 -6.22 13.43
CA THR A 371 8.21 -6.40 13.90
C THR A 371 7.80 -7.86 13.83
N PHE A 372 7.17 -8.35 14.89
CA PHE A 372 6.59 -9.68 14.98
C PHE A 372 5.20 -9.57 15.59
N GLY A 373 4.24 -10.25 15.00
CA GLY A 373 2.87 -10.19 15.50
C GLY A 373 1.99 -11.34 15.03
N GLY A 374 0.74 -11.24 15.41
CA GLY A 374 -0.29 -12.19 14.99
C GLY A 374 -1.68 -11.59 15.06
N VAL A 375 -2.59 -12.21 14.30
CA VAL A 375 -4.03 -11.89 14.28
C VAL A 375 -4.81 -13.17 14.40
N ARG A 376 -5.92 -13.11 15.14
CA ARG A 376 -6.94 -14.14 15.12
C ARG A 376 -8.29 -13.58 14.69
N ASP A 377 -8.88 -14.16 13.66
CA ASP A 377 -10.23 -13.86 13.22
C ASP A 377 -11.25 -14.34 14.26
N LEU A 378 -11.91 -13.39 14.89
CA LEU A 378 -12.99 -13.63 15.85
C LEU A 378 -14.33 -13.91 15.13
N VAL A 379 -14.56 -13.20 14.01
CA VAL A 379 -15.71 -13.38 13.14
C VAL A 379 -15.24 -13.68 11.73
N GLN A 380 -15.75 -14.76 11.16
CA GLN A 380 -15.56 -15.12 9.76
C GLN A 380 -16.92 -15.44 9.16
N ASN A 381 -17.35 -14.67 8.22
CA ASN A 381 -18.50 -14.96 7.38
C ASN A 381 -18.28 -14.42 5.96
N ARG A 382 -19.23 -14.61 5.08
CA ARG A 382 -19.10 -14.17 3.67
C ARG A 382 -19.01 -12.67 3.52
N ALA A 383 -19.64 -11.90 4.43
CA ALA A 383 -19.66 -10.45 4.35
C ALA A 383 -18.38 -9.86 4.95
N TRP A 384 -17.94 -10.37 6.12
CA TRP A 384 -16.89 -9.74 6.92
C TRP A 384 -15.95 -10.73 7.58
N LEU A 385 -14.69 -10.31 7.70
CA LEU A 385 -13.71 -10.84 8.63
C LEU A 385 -13.43 -9.76 9.68
N LEU A 386 -13.53 -10.12 10.95
CA LEU A 386 -13.12 -9.28 12.07
C LEU A 386 -12.07 -10.03 12.87
N GLY A 387 -10.87 -9.48 12.94
CA GLY A 387 -9.73 -10.04 13.66
C GLY A 387 -9.26 -9.16 14.80
N LEU A 388 -8.73 -9.76 15.85
CA LEU A 388 -7.97 -9.11 16.92
C LEU A 388 -6.50 -9.47 16.73
N GLY A 389 -5.64 -8.46 16.70
CA GLY A 389 -4.20 -8.61 16.50
C GLY A 389 -3.37 -7.82 17.49
N ALA A 390 -2.10 -8.19 17.56
CA ALA A 390 -1.09 -7.45 18.28
C ALA A 390 0.29 -7.70 17.66
N ASP A 391 1.19 -6.72 17.83
CA ASP A 391 2.59 -6.83 17.44
C ASP A 391 3.54 -6.16 18.43
N LEU A 392 4.82 -6.49 18.26
CA LEU A 392 5.96 -5.90 18.95
C LEU A 392 7.03 -5.53 17.93
N THR A 393 7.57 -4.33 18.05
CA THR A 393 8.67 -3.85 17.20
C THR A 393 9.89 -3.54 18.05
N PHE A 394 11.02 -4.15 17.69
CA PHE A 394 12.34 -3.92 18.25
C PHE A 394 13.18 -3.12 17.27
N TYR A 395 14.09 -2.29 17.77
CA TYR A 395 14.91 -1.45 16.91
C TYR A 395 16.41 -1.64 17.16
N SER A 396 17.19 -1.58 16.08
CA SER A 396 18.63 -1.40 16.14
C SER A 396 19.00 -0.05 15.50
N LYS A 397 19.94 0.67 16.14
CA LYS A 397 20.33 2.00 15.74
C LYS A 397 21.76 2.31 16.21
N PRO A 398 22.47 3.28 15.60
CA PRO A 398 23.74 3.76 16.12
C PRO A 398 23.61 4.34 17.54
N ALA A 399 24.62 4.08 18.40
CA ALA A 399 24.64 4.54 19.80
C ALA A 399 24.53 6.07 19.95
N VAL A 400 24.94 6.84 18.95
CA VAL A 400 24.82 8.31 18.93
C VAL A 400 23.36 8.76 19.07
N LEU A 401 22.39 7.91 18.75
CA LEU A 401 20.96 8.17 18.86
C LEU A 401 20.39 7.79 20.23
N ASP A 402 21.16 7.23 21.15
CA ASP A 402 20.69 6.75 22.45
C ASP A 402 20.08 7.88 23.32
N ALA A 403 20.66 9.06 23.25
CA ALA A 403 20.15 10.22 23.99
C ALA A 403 18.74 10.63 23.54
N ALA A 404 18.42 10.49 22.25
CA ALA A 404 17.12 10.87 21.66
C ALA A 404 16.08 9.76 21.77
N TYR A 405 16.48 8.50 21.56
CA TYR A 405 15.55 7.36 21.39
C TYR A 405 15.60 6.33 22.52
N GLY A 406 16.54 6.48 23.47
CA GLY A 406 16.84 5.44 24.47
C GLY A 406 17.73 4.33 23.90
N ASN A 407 18.28 3.48 24.77
CA ASN A 407 19.22 2.42 24.34
C ASN A 407 18.53 1.31 23.54
N HIS A 408 17.35 0.89 23.99
CA HIS A 408 16.59 -0.22 23.42
C HIS A 408 15.11 0.13 23.39
N PRO A 409 14.66 1.03 22.48
CA PRO A 409 13.25 1.31 22.35
C PRO A 409 12.49 0.07 21.85
N VAL A 410 11.27 -0.13 22.37
CA VAL A 410 10.36 -1.21 21.96
C VAL A 410 8.99 -0.60 21.82
N SER A 411 8.34 -0.84 20.68
CA SER A 411 6.98 -0.40 20.39
C SER A 411 6.03 -1.59 20.33
N PHE A 412 4.74 -1.36 20.56
CA PHE A 412 3.72 -2.38 20.37
C PHE A 412 2.41 -1.78 19.92
N GLN A 413 1.62 -2.60 19.24
CA GLN A 413 0.24 -2.29 18.85
C GLN A 413 -0.70 -3.41 19.28
N ILE A 414 -1.96 -3.04 19.59
CA ILE A 414 -3.09 -3.95 19.74
C ILE A 414 -4.20 -3.39 18.88
N PHE A 415 -4.74 -4.18 17.97
CA PHE A 415 -5.65 -3.69 16.96
C PHE A 415 -6.80 -4.64 16.64
N LEU A 416 -7.92 -4.05 16.19
CA LEU A 416 -8.99 -4.74 15.50
C LEU A 416 -8.80 -4.51 14.00
N ARG A 417 -8.86 -5.57 13.21
CA ARG A 417 -8.84 -5.52 11.76
C ARG A 417 -10.21 -5.94 11.21
N MET A 418 -10.79 -5.12 10.34
CA MET A 418 -12.03 -5.44 9.62
C MET A 418 -11.80 -5.35 8.11
N ARG A 419 -12.20 -6.38 7.37
CA ARG A 419 -12.13 -6.42 5.90
C ARG A 419 -13.27 -7.29 5.32
N PRO A 420 -13.55 -7.25 4.00
CA PRO A 420 -14.48 -8.15 3.34
C PRO A 420 -14.13 -9.62 3.58
N GLY A 421 -15.13 -10.49 3.55
CA GLY A 421 -14.92 -11.93 3.56
C GLY A 421 -14.16 -12.39 2.30
N ARG A 422 -13.64 -13.62 2.31
CA ARG A 422 -13.02 -14.18 1.12
C ARG A 422 -14.04 -14.35 0.00
N ALA A 423 -13.72 -13.88 -1.19
CA ALA A 423 -14.45 -14.23 -2.39
C ALA A 423 -14.50 -15.75 -2.52
N LYS A 424 -15.59 -16.31 -3.03
CA LYS A 424 -15.66 -17.76 -3.26
C LYS A 424 -14.59 -18.11 -4.30
N GLU A 425 -13.58 -18.88 -3.91
CA GLU A 425 -12.87 -19.69 -4.88
C GLU A 425 -13.91 -20.58 -5.56
N HIS A 426 -14.06 -20.45 -6.87
CA HIS A 426 -14.76 -21.46 -7.66
C HIS A 426 -13.85 -22.69 -7.65
N LEU A 427 -14.02 -23.55 -6.63
CA LEU A 427 -13.53 -24.92 -6.67
C LEU A 427 -14.21 -25.60 -7.86
N GLN A 428 -13.45 -25.75 -8.95
CA GLN A 428 -13.76 -26.71 -10.02
C GLN A 428 -13.33 -28.09 -9.60
#